data_b71c97ef362abcd2d854a4b4bbddb426
#
_entry.id   b71c97ef362abcd2d854a4b4bbddb426
#
_cell.length_a   1.000
_cell.length_b   1.000
_cell.length_c   1.000
_cell.angle_alpha   90.00
_cell.angle_beta   90.00
_cell.angle_gamma   90.00
#
_symmetry.space_group_name_H-M   'P 1'
#
loop_
_entity.id
_entity.type
_entity.pdbx_description
1 polymer ?
#
loop_
_entity_poly.entity_id
_entity_poly.type
_entity_poly.pdbx_seq_one_letter_code
_entity_poly.pdbx_strand_id
1 'polypeptide(L)'
;VRAAGADLKPAGLDVIIPLYFASHFRASSARRLEKVMLRDLVLRSRSIRRFHEDTPVNPKALRELVDMARLTPSGANLQPLKYVISTDKGLNERIFPTLAWAGYLSDWDGPAPGERPGGYIIILGDRGIAPSFGCDHGIAAQTICLGAAEMGLGACMIGSVKRDELLDMLELPGSQYEVLLVIALGKPRERIELEIVADPGKIEYYRDDNDVHHVPKRRLED
;
A
#
# COMPACT_ATOMS: atom_id res chain seq x y z
N VAL A 1 -22.10 6.71 -29.09
CA VAL A 1 -22.79 5.56 -28.50
C VAL A 1 -22.47 5.62 -27.00
N ARG A 2 -23.50 5.92 -26.19
CA ARG A 2 -23.40 5.99 -24.71
C ARG A 2 -23.35 4.55 -24.19
N ALA A 3 -22.27 4.16 -23.52
CA ALA A 3 -22.22 2.96 -22.70
C ALA A 3 -22.83 3.30 -21.33
N ALA A 4 -23.90 2.60 -20.97
CA ALA A 4 -24.51 2.66 -19.66
C ALA A 4 -23.58 1.96 -18.66
N GLY A 5 -22.96 2.74 -17.76
CA GLY A 5 -22.27 2.23 -16.59
C GLY A 5 -23.31 1.86 -15.54
N ALA A 6 -23.42 0.58 -15.21
CA ALA A 6 -24.20 0.12 -14.08
C ALA A 6 -23.53 0.58 -12.79
N ASP A 7 -24.24 1.40 -12.01
CA ASP A 7 -23.91 1.77 -10.64
C ASP A 7 -24.07 0.52 -9.74
N LEU A 8 -23.00 -0.23 -9.54
CA LEU A 8 -22.88 -1.25 -8.51
C LEU A 8 -22.00 -0.69 -7.39
N LYS A 9 -22.61 0.05 -6.44
CA LYS A 9 -21.97 0.44 -5.19
C LYS A 9 -22.64 -0.27 -4.03
N PRO A 10 -21.97 -1.22 -3.37
CA PRO A 10 -22.29 -1.51 -1.98
C PRO A 10 -21.94 -0.27 -1.13
N ALA A 11 -22.76 0.05 -0.15
CA ALA A 11 -22.58 1.21 0.71
C ALA A 11 -21.24 1.13 1.45
N GLY A 12 -20.34 2.10 1.23
CA GLY A 12 -19.04 2.20 1.91
C GLY A 12 -17.81 1.83 1.08
N LEU A 13 -17.96 1.35 -0.14
CA LEU A 13 -16.83 0.98 -1.00
C LEU A 13 -16.51 2.11 -1.99
N ASP A 14 -15.34 2.75 -1.83
CA ASP A 14 -14.80 3.68 -2.81
C ASP A 14 -13.85 2.95 -3.76
N VAL A 15 -14.38 2.44 -4.87
CA VAL A 15 -13.56 1.99 -6.00
C VAL A 15 -13.16 3.22 -6.80
N ILE A 16 -11.88 3.58 -6.72
CA ILE A 16 -11.35 4.70 -7.49
C ILE A 16 -10.97 4.17 -8.87
N ILE A 17 -11.83 4.44 -9.86
CA ILE A 17 -11.48 4.37 -11.27
C ILE A 17 -10.88 5.74 -11.59
N PRO A 18 -9.60 5.84 -12.01
CA PRO A 18 -9.05 7.12 -12.42
C PRO A 18 -9.83 7.64 -13.63
N LEU A 19 -10.80 8.53 -13.39
CA LEU A 19 -11.42 9.30 -14.47
C LEU A 19 -10.44 10.39 -14.89
N TYR A 20 -10.19 10.48 -16.18
CA TYR A 20 -9.40 11.53 -16.80
C TYR A 20 -10.10 12.88 -16.57
N PHE A 21 -9.74 13.57 -15.50
CA PHE A 21 -10.06 14.99 -15.34
C PHE A 21 -8.78 15.79 -15.58
N ALA A 22 -8.78 16.58 -16.63
CA ALA A 22 -7.79 17.63 -16.84
C ALA A 22 -7.97 18.69 -15.74
N SER A 23 -7.43 18.43 -14.54
CA SER A 23 -7.33 19.42 -13.49
C SER A 23 -6.00 20.14 -13.62
N HIS A 24 -6.06 21.45 -13.86
CA HIS A 24 -4.97 22.38 -13.92
C HIS A 24 -4.06 22.23 -12.70
N PHE A 25 -2.79 22.03 -12.95
CA PHE A 25 -1.72 22.10 -11.95
C PHE A 25 -1.72 23.51 -11.34
N ARG A 26 -2.47 23.73 -10.26
CA ARG A 26 -2.33 24.94 -9.44
C ARG A 26 -1.30 24.65 -8.37
N ALA A 27 -0.13 25.26 -8.50
CA ALA A 27 0.83 25.39 -7.43
C ALA A 27 0.14 26.05 -6.22
N SER A 28 -0.07 25.27 -5.16
CA SER A 28 -0.56 25.77 -3.88
C SER A 28 0.56 26.49 -3.13
N SER A 29 0.21 27.61 -2.52
CA SER A 29 1.00 28.58 -1.80
C SER A 29 2.13 28.02 -0.93
N ALA A 30 3.29 28.69 -1.03
CA ALA A 30 4.53 28.42 -0.32
C ALA A 30 4.39 28.40 1.22
N ARG A 31 4.24 27.20 1.80
CA ARG A 31 4.89 26.92 3.08
C ARG A 31 6.35 26.63 2.76
N ARG A 32 7.27 27.25 3.53
CA ARG A 32 8.69 26.92 3.52
C ARG A 32 8.82 25.46 3.98
N LEU A 33 8.65 24.53 3.04
CA LEU A 33 8.86 23.09 3.26
C LEU A 33 10.35 22.92 3.47
N GLU A 34 10.77 22.45 4.63
CA GLU A 34 12.08 21.80 4.73
C GLU A 34 12.16 20.82 3.59
N LYS A 35 13.19 20.95 2.75
CA LYS A 35 13.36 20.14 1.54
C LYS A 35 13.63 18.70 1.97
N VAL A 36 12.58 17.90 2.08
CA VAL A 36 12.71 16.46 2.33
C VAL A 36 13.40 15.85 1.12
N MET A 37 14.58 15.27 1.33
CA MET A 37 15.32 14.62 0.27
C MET A 37 14.72 13.24 -0.03
N LEU A 38 14.70 12.85 -1.31
CA LEU A 38 14.21 11.52 -1.72
C LEU A 38 14.89 10.39 -0.92
N ARG A 39 16.20 10.52 -0.63
CA ARG A 39 16.94 9.55 0.18
C ARG A 39 16.32 9.38 1.57
N ASP A 40 15.88 10.46 2.20
CA ASP A 40 15.27 10.41 3.54
C ASP A 40 13.90 9.72 3.49
N LEU A 41 13.13 9.96 2.43
CA LEU A 41 11.87 9.24 2.20
C LEU A 41 12.12 7.74 2.02
N VAL A 42 13.11 7.36 1.21
CA VAL A 42 13.49 5.95 1.01
C VAL A 42 13.94 5.30 2.31
N LEU A 43 14.70 6.00 3.18
CA LEU A 43 15.13 5.48 4.48
C LEU A 43 13.96 5.33 5.46
N ARG A 44 12.99 6.24 5.44
CA ARG A 44 11.81 6.21 6.32
C ARG A 44 10.72 5.26 5.83
N SER A 45 10.62 5.04 4.51
CA SER A 45 9.65 4.12 3.90
C SER A 45 10.08 2.67 4.14
N ARG A 46 9.62 2.09 5.24
CA ARG A 46 9.89 0.71 5.64
C ARG A 46 8.59 -0.09 5.68
N SER A 47 8.71 -1.42 5.67
CA SER A 47 7.55 -2.31 5.85
C SER A 47 7.07 -2.24 7.30
N ILE A 48 6.28 -1.22 7.62
CA ILE A 48 5.68 -1.03 8.94
C ILE A 48 4.53 -2.01 9.10
N ARG A 49 4.56 -2.82 10.15
CA ARG A 49 3.57 -3.89 10.38
C ARG A 49 2.78 -3.71 11.68
N ARG A 50 3.17 -2.77 12.55
CA ARG A 50 2.46 -2.42 13.77
C ARG A 50 2.13 -0.92 13.74
N PHE A 51 0.89 -0.61 14.08
CA PHE A 51 0.34 0.74 13.96
C PHE A 51 -0.34 1.15 15.26
N HIS A 52 -0.55 2.43 15.46
CA HIS A 52 -1.49 2.95 16.45
C HIS A 52 -2.90 2.84 15.86
N GLU A 53 -3.60 1.74 16.14
CA GLU A 53 -4.92 1.43 15.57
C GLU A 53 -5.99 2.45 15.97
N ASP A 54 -5.83 3.10 17.12
CA ASP A 54 -6.69 4.16 17.63
C ASP A 54 -6.52 5.49 16.90
N THR A 55 -5.47 5.63 16.10
CA THR A 55 -5.20 6.83 15.29
C THR A 55 -5.82 6.66 13.89
N PRO A 56 -6.94 7.35 13.59
CA PRO A 56 -7.62 7.18 12.32
C PRO A 56 -6.79 7.68 11.14
N VAL A 57 -6.83 6.94 10.03
CA VAL A 57 -6.25 7.38 8.76
C VAL A 57 -7.29 8.22 8.01
N ASN A 58 -6.87 9.41 7.55
CA ASN A 58 -7.76 10.28 6.79
C ASN A 58 -8.01 9.70 5.38
N PRO A 59 -9.27 9.46 4.96
CA PRO A 59 -9.58 8.97 3.62
C PRO A 59 -9.02 9.84 2.48
N LYS A 60 -8.89 11.15 2.71
CA LYS A 60 -8.28 12.08 1.73
C LYS A 60 -6.81 11.76 1.51
N ALA A 61 -6.08 11.39 2.56
CA ALA A 61 -4.67 10.99 2.43
C ALA A 61 -4.54 9.75 1.52
N LEU A 62 -5.38 8.74 1.69
CA LEU A 62 -5.36 7.56 0.81
C LEU A 62 -5.69 7.93 -0.65
N ARG A 63 -6.62 8.86 -0.87
CA ARG A 63 -6.93 9.35 -2.23
C ARG A 63 -5.75 10.10 -2.85
N GLU A 64 -5.04 10.93 -2.08
CA GLU A 64 -3.84 11.64 -2.54
C GLU A 64 -2.72 10.66 -2.90
N LEU A 65 -2.54 9.59 -2.11
CA LEU A 65 -1.57 8.52 -2.41
C LEU A 65 -1.90 7.81 -3.73
N VAL A 66 -3.18 7.49 -3.98
CA VAL A 66 -3.64 6.90 -5.24
C VAL A 66 -3.51 7.89 -6.39
N ASP A 67 -3.76 9.19 -6.15
CA ASP A 67 -3.58 10.23 -7.17
C ASP A 67 -2.12 10.35 -7.61
N MET A 68 -1.17 10.27 -6.68
CA MET A 68 0.26 10.19 -7.03
C MET A 68 0.59 8.90 -7.79
N ALA A 69 0.06 7.76 -7.37
CA ALA A 69 0.31 6.47 -8.01
C ALA A 69 -0.18 6.43 -9.48
N ARG A 70 -1.35 7.01 -9.78
CA ARG A 70 -1.87 7.07 -11.17
C ARG A 70 -1.02 7.93 -12.12
N LEU A 71 -0.16 8.80 -11.59
CA LEU A 71 0.74 9.65 -12.38
C LEU A 71 2.05 8.94 -12.74
N THR A 72 2.28 7.74 -12.19
CA THR A 72 3.49 6.97 -12.46
C THR A 72 3.48 6.37 -13.87
N PRO A 73 4.66 6.04 -14.43
CA PRO A 73 4.74 5.32 -15.69
C PRO A 73 3.99 3.98 -15.65
N SER A 74 3.39 3.62 -16.77
CA SER A 74 2.74 2.32 -17.00
C SER A 74 3.24 1.72 -18.30
N GLY A 75 3.35 0.40 -18.38
CA GLY A 75 3.75 -0.32 -19.59
C GLY A 75 2.88 0.07 -20.78
N ALA A 76 3.51 0.50 -21.89
CA ALA A 76 2.85 1.05 -23.07
C ALA A 76 1.78 2.13 -22.75
N ASN A 77 1.83 2.75 -21.58
CA ASN A 77 0.84 3.70 -21.06
C ASN A 77 -0.59 3.14 -21.00
N LEU A 78 -0.73 1.83 -20.79
CA LEU A 78 -2.04 1.15 -20.74
C LEU A 78 -2.87 1.48 -19.50
N GLN A 79 -2.23 1.84 -18.38
CA GLN A 79 -2.86 2.27 -17.14
C GLN A 79 -3.92 1.28 -16.62
N PRO A 80 -3.58 -0.02 -16.50
CA PRO A 80 -4.55 -1.07 -16.18
C PRO A 80 -4.87 -1.17 -14.69
N LEU A 81 -4.21 -0.36 -13.84
CA LEU A 81 -4.39 -0.47 -12.40
C LEU A 81 -5.68 0.22 -11.94
N LYS A 82 -6.35 -0.45 -11.00
CA LYS A 82 -7.49 0.08 -10.23
C LYS A 82 -7.16 -0.01 -8.75
N TYR A 83 -7.86 0.77 -7.95
CA TYR A 83 -7.58 0.85 -6.52
C TYR A 83 -8.87 0.80 -5.72
N VAL A 84 -8.87 -0.03 -4.67
CA VAL A 84 -9.87 0.03 -3.61
C VAL A 84 -9.20 0.62 -2.39
N ILE A 85 -9.80 1.63 -1.78
CA ILE A 85 -9.32 2.23 -0.54
C ILE A 85 -10.32 1.97 0.59
N SER A 86 -9.80 1.68 1.77
CA SER A 86 -10.62 1.51 2.97
C SER A 86 -9.99 2.21 4.17
N THR A 87 -10.82 2.98 4.87
CA THR A 87 -10.58 3.46 6.24
C THR A 87 -11.77 3.12 7.15
N ASP A 88 -12.73 2.37 6.62
CA ASP A 88 -13.87 1.87 7.37
C ASP A 88 -13.45 0.70 8.27
N LYS A 89 -13.76 0.79 9.56
CA LYS A 89 -13.33 -0.19 10.54
C LYS A 89 -13.89 -1.59 10.23
N GLY A 90 -15.18 -1.68 9.89
CA GLY A 90 -15.83 -2.96 9.60
C GLY A 90 -15.26 -3.63 8.36
N LEU A 91 -14.96 -2.85 7.30
CA LEU A 91 -14.30 -3.37 6.11
C LEU A 91 -12.85 -3.78 6.40
N ASN A 92 -12.11 -2.97 7.17
CA ASN A 92 -10.74 -3.28 7.58
C ASN A 92 -10.67 -4.59 8.38
N GLU A 93 -11.63 -4.85 9.28
CA GLU A 93 -11.73 -6.09 10.05
C GLU A 93 -11.97 -7.31 9.14
N ARG A 94 -12.65 -7.13 8.01
CA ARG A 94 -12.88 -8.18 7.00
C ARG A 94 -11.66 -8.38 6.08
N ILE A 95 -10.93 -7.33 5.74
CA ILE A 95 -9.71 -7.40 4.93
C ILE A 95 -8.59 -8.11 5.70
N PHE A 96 -8.40 -7.79 6.97
CA PHE A 96 -7.28 -8.25 7.79
C PHE A 96 -7.02 -9.78 7.72
N PRO A 97 -8.01 -10.67 7.88
CA PRO A 97 -7.80 -12.13 7.86
C PRO A 97 -7.47 -12.70 6.48
N THR A 98 -7.60 -11.91 5.41
CA THR A 98 -7.18 -12.31 4.06
C THR A 98 -5.68 -12.12 3.82
N LEU A 99 -4.95 -11.54 4.77
CA LEU A 99 -3.56 -11.15 4.65
C LEU A 99 -2.67 -12.03 5.53
N ALA A 100 -1.50 -12.43 5.01
CA ALA A 100 -0.46 -13.07 5.80
C ALA A 100 0.73 -12.13 6.01
N TRP A 101 1.27 -12.14 7.24
CA TRP A 101 2.25 -11.17 7.70
C TRP A 101 3.64 -11.80 7.88
N ALA A 102 4.68 -11.00 7.67
CA ALA A 102 6.07 -11.20 8.11
C ALA A 102 6.61 -12.65 8.11
N GLY A 103 6.77 -13.25 6.93
CA GLY A 103 7.13 -14.66 6.78
C GLY A 103 8.38 -15.16 7.53
N TYR A 104 9.32 -14.27 7.91
CA TYR A 104 10.47 -14.64 8.74
C TYR A 104 10.22 -14.56 10.26
N LEU A 105 9.09 -14.03 10.70
CA LEU A 105 8.68 -14.01 12.11
C LEU A 105 7.71 -15.15 12.36
N SER A 106 8.23 -16.39 12.46
CA SER A 106 7.42 -17.62 12.55
C SER A 106 6.44 -17.66 13.72
N ASP A 107 6.77 -16.97 14.80
CA ASP A 107 6.00 -16.93 16.05
C ASP A 107 5.11 -15.67 16.15
N TRP A 108 4.86 -14.99 15.02
CA TRP A 108 4.07 -13.78 14.97
C TRP A 108 3.05 -13.80 13.83
N ASP A 109 1.78 -13.99 14.18
CA ASP A 109 0.67 -14.10 13.23
C ASP A 109 0.22 -12.77 12.61
N GLY A 110 0.88 -11.68 12.93
CA GLY A 110 0.52 -10.33 12.50
C GLY A 110 0.20 -9.40 13.67
N PRO A 111 -0.17 -8.13 13.39
CA PRO A 111 -0.45 -7.15 14.43
C PRO A 111 -1.64 -7.57 15.31
N ALA A 112 -1.44 -7.52 16.63
CA ALA A 112 -2.48 -7.78 17.61
C ALA A 112 -3.58 -6.68 17.58
N PRO A 113 -4.75 -6.93 18.19
CA PRO A 113 -5.72 -5.86 18.44
C PRO A 113 -5.05 -4.66 19.15
N GLY A 114 -5.33 -3.44 18.67
CA GLY A 114 -4.65 -2.21 19.10
C GLY A 114 -3.40 -1.86 18.29
N GLU A 115 -2.95 -2.76 17.39
CA GLU A 115 -1.79 -2.55 16.52
C GLU A 115 -2.09 -2.73 15.02
N ARG A 116 -3.36 -2.95 14.67
CA ARG A 116 -3.78 -3.19 13.28
C ARG A 116 -3.73 -1.91 12.45
N PRO A 117 -3.65 -2.03 11.11
CA PRO A 117 -3.68 -0.88 10.21
C PRO A 117 -4.97 -0.07 10.31
N GLY A 118 -4.87 1.25 10.23
CA GLY A 118 -6.02 2.15 10.17
C GLY A 118 -6.66 2.23 8.77
N GLY A 119 -5.99 1.72 7.73
CA GLY A 119 -6.52 1.71 6.37
C GLY A 119 -5.76 0.80 5.42
N TYR A 120 -6.37 0.57 4.26
CA TYR A 120 -5.81 -0.27 3.19
C TYR A 120 -5.97 0.40 1.83
N ILE A 121 -4.97 0.18 0.96
CA ILE A 121 -5.07 0.38 -0.48
C ILE A 121 -4.85 -0.98 -1.14
N ILE A 122 -5.85 -1.49 -1.86
CA ILE A 122 -5.78 -2.73 -2.62
C ILE A 122 -5.54 -2.35 -4.07
N ILE A 123 -4.44 -2.81 -4.64
CA ILE A 123 -4.08 -2.58 -6.05
C ILE A 123 -4.60 -3.75 -6.86
N LEU A 124 -5.45 -3.43 -7.81
CA LEU A 124 -6.08 -4.37 -8.74
C LEU A 124 -5.52 -4.17 -10.15
N GLY A 125 -5.39 -5.25 -10.90
CA GLY A 125 -5.19 -5.25 -12.33
C GLY A 125 -6.51 -5.47 -13.06
N ASP A 126 -6.84 -4.63 -14.04
CA ASP A 126 -8.03 -4.76 -14.88
C ASP A 126 -7.67 -5.53 -16.16
N ARG A 127 -8.08 -6.79 -16.23
CA ARG A 127 -7.86 -7.68 -17.37
C ARG A 127 -8.60 -7.26 -18.64
N GLY A 128 -9.61 -6.41 -18.50
CA GLY A 128 -10.29 -5.78 -19.64
C GLY A 128 -9.43 -4.73 -20.36
N ILE A 129 -8.38 -4.20 -19.66
CA ILE A 129 -7.45 -3.22 -20.23
C ILE A 129 -6.15 -3.90 -20.70
N ALA A 130 -5.59 -4.81 -19.89
CA ALA A 130 -4.36 -5.51 -20.21
C ALA A 130 -4.39 -6.96 -19.69
N PRO A 131 -3.83 -7.93 -20.45
CA PRO A 131 -3.78 -9.33 -20.02
C PRO A 131 -2.71 -9.60 -18.94
N SER A 132 -1.77 -8.67 -18.75
CA SER A 132 -0.70 -8.73 -17.74
C SER A 132 -0.33 -7.33 -17.31
N PHE A 133 0.27 -7.21 -16.13
CA PHE A 133 0.48 -5.91 -15.46
C PHE A 133 1.95 -5.56 -15.23
N GLY A 134 2.87 -6.44 -15.66
CA GLY A 134 4.32 -6.22 -15.57
C GLY A 134 4.76 -5.73 -14.19
N CYS A 135 5.52 -4.64 -14.15
CA CYS A 135 5.98 -3.99 -12.91
C CYS A 135 5.13 -2.80 -12.47
N ASP A 136 4.05 -2.47 -13.18
CA ASP A 136 3.23 -1.28 -12.94
C ASP A 136 2.78 -1.16 -11.47
N HIS A 137 2.28 -2.27 -10.89
CA HIS A 137 1.83 -2.29 -9.51
C HIS A 137 2.97 -2.08 -8.49
N GLY A 138 4.19 -2.51 -8.80
CA GLY A 138 5.37 -2.25 -7.97
C GLY A 138 5.78 -0.78 -7.99
N ILE A 139 5.72 -0.13 -9.16
CA ILE A 139 6.00 1.30 -9.34
C ILE A 139 4.97 2.12 -8.55
N ALA A 140 3.68 1.81 -8.74
CA ALA A 140 2.58 2.46 -8.03
C ALA A 140 2.68 2.26 -6.51
N ALA A 141 2.94 1.03 -6.04
CA ALA A 141 3.07 0.70 -4.62
C ALA A 141 4.24 1.45 -3.97
N GLN A 142 5.40 1.53 -4.62
CA GLN A 142 6.54 2.28 -4.09
C GLN A 142 6.23 3.78 -3.99
N THR A 143 5.52 4.35 -4.96
CA THR A 143 5.08 5.75 -4.92
C THR A 143 4.13 5.99 -3.76
N ILE A 144 3.16 5.11 -3.53
CA ILE A 144 2.25 5.16 -2.37
C ILE A 144 3.05 5.10 -1.06
N CYS A 145 4.02 4.20 -0.93
CA CYS A 145 4.80 4.06 0.29
C CYS A 145 5.69 5.29 0.58
N LEU A 146 6.28 5.90 -0.45
CA LEU A 146 7.05 7.12 -0.30
C LEU A 146 6.17 8.31 0.10
N GLY A 147 5.00 8.46 -0.54
CA GLY A 147 4.02 9.47 -0.17
C GLY A 147 3.47 9.28 1.25
N ALA A 148 3.21 8.03 1.65
CA ALA A 148 2.83 7.72 3.03
C ALA A 148 3.91 8.16 4.03
N ALA A 149 5.19 7.87 3.75
CA ALA A 149 6.31 8.30 4.58
C ALA A 149 6.44 9.84 4.64
N GLU A 150 6.15 10.55 3.56
CA GLU A 150 6.11 12.02 3.52
C GLU A 150 5.00 12.56 4.43
N MET A 151 3.83 11.92 4.42
CA MET A 151 2.68 12.27 5.27
C MET A 151 2.83 11.81 6.73
N GLY A 152 3.94 11.15 7.09
CA GLY A 152 4.17 10.60 8.43
C GLY A 152 3.34 9.35 8.74
N LEU A 153 2.86 8.65 7.70
CA LEU A 153 2.23 7.35 7.78
C LEU A 153 3.25 6.24 7.56
N GLY A 154 3.02 5.11 8.22
CA GLY A 154 3.67 3.84 7.93
C GLY A 154 2.91 3.08 6.85
N ALA A 155 3.62 2.31 6.04
CA ALA A 155 3.03 1.45 5.03
C ALA A 155 3.70 0.06 5.00
N CYS A 156 2.93 -0.97 4.64
CA CYS A 156 3.44 -2.31 4.39
C CYS A 156 2.82 -2.88 3.12
N MET A 157 3.66 -3.23 2.14
CA MET A 157 3.25 -3.99 0.97
C MET A 157 3.07 -5.46 1.35
N ILE A 158 1.92 -6.03 1.05
CA ILE A 158 1.56 -7.42 1.37
C ILE A 158 1.20 -8.13 0.08
N GLY A 159 2.03 -9.09 -0.32
CA GLY A 159 1.80 -9.94 -1.49
C GLY A 159 1.14 -11.28 -1.16
N SER A 160 1.27 -11.73 0.10
CA SER A 160 0.64 -12.94 0.60
C SER A 160 -0.81 -12.67 0.97
N VAL A 161 -1.70 -12.80 -0.01
CA VAL A 161 -3.12 -12.43 0.07
C VAL A 161 -3.97 -13.61 -0.40
N LYS A 162 -5.04 -13.90 0.29
CA LYS A 162 -6.12 -14.80 -0.17
C LYS A 162 -6.97 -14.06 -1.22
N ARG A 163 -6.47 -14.05 -2.46
CA ARG A 163 -6.96 -13.15 -3.53
C ARG A 163 -8.44 -13.36 -3.86
N ASP A 164 -8.86 -14.60 -4.02
CA ASP A 164 -10.24 -14.92 -4.39
C ASP A 164 -11.21 -14.56 -3.26
N GLU A 165 -10.86 -14.88 -1.99
CA GLU A 165 -11.63 -14.51 -0.81
C GLU A 165 -11.78 -12.97 -0.70
N LEU A 166 -10.71 -12.22 -1.01
CA LEU A 166 -10.72 -10.76 -0.99
C LEU A 166 -11.60 -10.18 -2.13
N LEU A 167 -11.53 -10.73 -3.35
CA LEU A 167 -12.39 -10.31 -4.47
C LEU A 167 -13.86 -10.58 -4.19
N ASP A 168 -14.19 -11.78 -3.69
CA ASP A 168 -15.55 -12.16 -3.33
C ASP A 168 -16.12 -11.23 -2.25
N MET A 169 -15.32 -10.96 -1.21
CA MET A 169 -15.70 -10.05 -0.14
C MET A 169 -15.95 -8.61 -0.62
N LEU A 170 -15.21 -8.17 -1.64
CA LEU A 170 -15.35 -6.85 -2.27
C LEU A 170 -16.43 -6.84 -3.37
N GLU A 171 -17.08 -7.98 -3.64
CA GLU A 171 -18.07 -8.14 -4.70
C GLU A 171 -17.51 -7.77 -6.09
N LEU A 172 -16.23 -8.04 -6.32
CA LEU A 172 -15.54 -7.75 -7.58
C LEU A 172 -15.39 -9.01 -8.43
N PRO A 173 -15.73 -8.97 -9.73
CA PRO A 173 -15.65 -10.14 -10.58
C PRO A 173 -14.19 -10.55 -10.84
N GLY A 174 -13.78 -11.73 -10.39
CA GLY A 174 -12.45 -12.32 -10.60
C GLY A 174 -12.11 -12.58 -12.06
N SER A 175 -13.11 -12.64 -12.96
CA SER A 175 -12.91 -12.69 -14.41
C SER A 175 -12.34 -11.39 -14.98
N GLN A 176 -12.64 -10.26 -14.35
CA GLN A 176 -12.19 -8.93 -14.78
C GLN A 176 -11.00 -8.43 -13.96
N TYR A 177 -11.01 -8.63 -12.64
CA TYR A 177 -10.01 -8.06 -11.75
C TYR A 177 -9.08 -9.12 -11.16
N GLU A 178 -7.84 -8.73 -10.94
CA GLU A 178 -6.84 -9.50 -10.22
C GLU A 178 -6.29 -8.67 -9.06
N VAL A 179 -6.27 -9.23 -7.84
CA VAL A 179 -5.58 -8.58 -6.71
C VAL A 179 -4.08 -8.74 -6.92
N LEU A 180 -3.38 -7.64 -7.15
CA LEU A 180 -1.92 -7.63 -7.36
C LEU A 180 -1.16 -7.44 -6.05
N LEU A 181 -1.62 -6.51 -5.20
CA LEU A 181 -0.97 -6.17 -3.95
C LEU A 181 -1.94 -5.49 -3.00
N VAL A 182 -1.73 -5.68 -1.70
CA VAL A 182 -2.41 -4.90 -0.65
C VAL A 182 -1.37 -4.06 0.08
N ILE A 183 -1.67 -2.78 0.31
CA ILE A 183 -0.87 -1.89 1.13
C ILE A 183 -1.64 -1.58 2.40
N ALA A 184 -1.11 -2.00 3.54
CA ALA A 184 -1.60 -1.65 4.86
C ALA A 184 -1.00 -0.32 5.28
N LEU A 185 -1.83 0.60 5.83
CA LEU A 185 -1.40 1.95 6.21
C LEU A 185 -1.92 2.33 7.60
N GLY A 186 -1.14 3.17 8.29
CA GLY A 186 -1.53 3.68 9.60
C GLY A 186 -0.44 4.55 10.23
N LYS A 187 -0.72 5.07 11.41
CA LYS A 187 0.31 5.74 12.23
C LYS A 187 1.32 4.70 12.71
N PRO A 188 2.62 4.81 12.35
CA PRO A 188 3.61 3.78 12.70
C PRO A 188 3.80 3.69 14.22
N ARG A 189 3.88 2.46 14.75
CA ARG A 189 4.14 2.17 16.15
C ARG A 189 5.48 1.49 16.37
N GLU A 190 6.01 0.77 15.37
CA GLU A 190 7.27 0.05 15.52
C GLU A 190 8.50 0.89 15.13
N ARG A 191 9.61 0.61 15.79
CA ARG A 191 10.92 1.11 15.43
C ARG A 191 11.60 0.12 14.50
N ILE A 192 12.15 0.63 13.40
CA ILE A 192 12.88 -0.20 12.41
C ILE A 192 14.29 0.34 12.25
N GLU A 193 15.27 -0.57 12.28
CA GLU A 193 16.68 -0.27 12.04
C GLU A 193 17.18 -1.04 10.81
N LEU A 194 17.92 -0.34 9.97
CA LEU A 194 18.63 -0.94 8.83
C LEU A 194 20.02 -1.36 9.27
N GLU A 195 20.41 -2.57 8.93
CA GLU A 195 21.72 -3.12 9.21
C GLU A 195 22.42 -3.54 7.92
N ILE A 196 23.74 -3.57 7.94
CA ILE A 196 24.52 -4.19 6.87
C ILE A 196 24.54 -5.68 7.13
N VAL A 197 24.21 -6.48 6.10
CA VAL A 197 24.35 -7.94 6.13
C VAL A 197 25.80 -8.29 6.44
N ALA A 198 26.03 -8.96 7.57
CA ALA A 198 27.35 -9.43 7.96
C ALA A 198 27.76 -10.71 7.21
N ASP A 199 26.79 -11.60 6.97
CA ASP A 199 26.94 -12.84 6.21
C ASP A 199 25.96 -12.81 5.03
N PRO A 200 26.41 -12.89 3.76
CA PRO A 200 25.55 -12.80 2.58
C PRO A 200 24.37 -13.77 2.55
N GLY A 201 24.43 -14.86 3.33
CA GLY A 201 23.34 -15.83 3.49
C GLY A 201 22.30 -15.45 4.53
N LYS A 202 22.57 -14.49 5.41
CA LYS A 202 21.67 -14.09 6.51
C LYS A 202 20.97 -12.78 6.20
N ILE A 203 19.85 -12.86 5.51
CA ILE A 203 19.04 -11.70 5.08
C ILE A 203 17.72 -11.57 5.84
N GLU A 204 17.44 -12.51 6.74
CA GLU A 204 16.20 -12.56 7.50
C GLU A 204 16.11 -11.34 8.43
N TYR A 205 14.99 -10.65 8.36
CA TYR A 205 14.66 -9.62 9.34
C TYR A 205 14.18 -10.28 10.64
N TYR A 206 14.45 -9.62 11.77
CA TYR A 206 14.11 -10.12 13.10
C TYR A 206 13.72 -9.00 14.05
N ARG A 207 13.18 -9.34 15.22
CA ARG A 207 12.98 -8.41 16.34
C ARG A 207 13.90 -8.79 17.49
N ASP A 208 14.45 -7.76 18.14
CA ASP A 208 15.23 -7.94 19.37
C ASP A 208 14.34 -7.87 20.62
N ASP A 209 14.95 -8.07 21.78
CA ASP A 209 14.28 -8.04 23.09
C ASP A 209 13.73 -6.64 23.46
N ASN A 210 14.15 -5.59 22.77
CA ASN A 210 13.63 -4.23 22.90
C ASN A 210 12.52 -3.92 21.89
N ASP A 211 12.03 -4.94 21.19
CA ASP A 211 10.97 -4.84 20.16
C ASP A 211 11.37 -3.98 18.95
N VAL A 212 12.68 -3.81 18.70
CA VAL A 212 13.21 -3.15 17.53
C VAL A 212 13.24 -4.14 16.37
N HIS A 213 12.70 -3.72 15.22
CA HIS A 213 12.68 -4.54 14.01
C HIS A 213 13.91 -4.27 13.15
N HIS A 214 14.82 -5.23 13.08
CA HIS A 214 16.07 -5.17 12.33
C HIS A 214 15.90 -5.68 10.91
N VAL A 215 16.37 -4.89 9.93
CA VAL A 215 16.26 -5.23 8.50
C VAL A 215 17.63 -5.21 7.85
N PRO A 216 18.27 -6.38 7.69
CA PRO A 216 19.56 -6.50 7.03
C PRO A 216 19.49 -6.11 5.55
N LYS A 217 20.49 -5.36 5.07
CA LYS A 217 20.66 -4.96 3.68
C LYS A 217 22.03 -5.34 3.17
N ARG A 218 22.10 -5.89 1.97
CA ARG A 218 23.35 -6.13 1.27
C ARG A 218 24.11 -4.81 1.05
N ARG A 219 25.41 -4.89 0.95
CA ARG A 219 26.23 -3.75 0.56
C ARG A 219 26.01 -3.43 -0.92
N LEU A 220 26.41 -2.23 -1.33
CA LEU A 220 26.28 -1.81 -2.74
C LEU A 220 27.13 -2.68 -3.68
N GLU A 221 28.23 -3.22 -3.14
CA GLU A 221 29.22 -4.01 -3.87
C GLU A 221 28.84 -5.50 -4.00
N ASP A 222 27.81 -5.96 -3.22
CA ASP A 222 27.29 -7.33 -3.27
C ASP A 222 26.32 -7.50 -4.46
#